data_49ead31dddd86f6772c5653b82cc1392
#
_entry.id   49ead31dddd86f6772c5653b82cc1392
#
_cell.length_a   1.000
_cell.length_b   1.000
_cell.length_c   1.000
_cell.angle_alpha   90.00
_cell.angle_beta   90.00
_cell.angle_gamma   90.00
#
_symmetry.space_group_name_H-M   'P 1'
#
loop_
_entity.id
_entity.type
_entity.pdbx_description
1 polymer ?
#
loop_
_entity_poly.entity_id
_entity_poly.type
_entity_poly.pdbx_seq_one_letter_code
_entity_poly.pdbx_strand_id
1 'polypeptide(L)'
;MDGADYCIQNGDLYAVLDSNGNSVRICEAVELDTISIDLLDKTQKVTIRFQKNRDTIVTPPIPREVVMKRPISELSKYGLTAVDNSMGNQIVAEVLNNSEAQAIISYVHRRLGFANDTCGWQYFLANRSILLHSTTSQAVISYYERPEVVAPCGDIEGWRSGVEALIIPSCHMQLALSLSALAPVAYLLRETRIINDLPVIGIVGKSSTGKTAALRVIASVYGSTEESGGLIGDMNTTIAGLFATFEQNQGFPMILDEATYRSDVDFSTLIYQLSKGMEKKRSTTNGGLRERRQFSGAFFLSSETSLLTDSDMDTGAAARYVELSFPWTSNADHAEQIEETFRRNYGTAVYMLIPWLWTNREKLADRYREELDTLRTGIAGDDNIKKRRAKIYAQILVSAWVVNQAFELQIDIPTIRNLLTAETETSPAEIPLVKRVYNHILEQVAANGGRFARETTQEGDISSYRENVWGTFSERDGKPCVWIAKERFEALLREAGVRNQIEALRELAAEELIRYANRHYAVPRKLGKVKVLCYCLYLEADTSPKLISPQPPVRGTSISLSHLLARTEPEVTQ
;
A
#
# COMPACT_ATOMS: atom_id res chain seq x y z
N MET A 1 26.43 -28.36 40.32
CA MET A 1 26.50 -27.24 41.30
C MET A 1 25.19 -27.31 42.06
N ASP A 2 25.25 -27.63 43.33
CA ASP A 2 24.05 -27.68 44.17
C ASP A 2 23.44 -26.29 44.20
N GLY A 3 22.09 -26.21 44.07
CA GLY A 3 21.36 -24.94 44.06
C GLY A 3 21.66 -24.11 45.30
N ALA A 4 21.68 -22.81 45.22
CA ALA A 4 21.86 -21.94 46.39
C ALA A 4 20.60 -22.07 47.25
N ASP A 5 20.79 -22.47 48.54
CA ASP A 5 19.67 -22.59 49.45
C ASP A 5 19.01 -21.22 49.68
N TYR A 6 17.68 -21.14 49.54
CA TYR A 6 16.90 -19.94 49.80
C TYR A 6 15.65 -20.22 50.61
N CYS A 7 15.11 -19.19 51.25
CA CYS A 7 13.83 -19.26 51.93
C CYS A 7 13.01 -17.98 51.70
N ILE A 8 11.69 -18.11 51.80
CA ILE A 8 10.76 -16.98 51.74
C ILE A 8 10.19 -16.76 53.11
N GLN A 9 10.36 -15.55 53.65
CA GLN A 9 9.84 -15.14 54.98
C GLN A 9 9.19 -13.76 54.89
N ASN A 10 7.97 -13.65 55.39
CA ASN A 10 7.19 -12.39 55.45
C ASN A 10 7.05 -11.66 54.07
N GLY A 11 7.04 -12.42 52.98
CA GLY A 11 6.94 -11.86 51.63
C GLY A 11 8.28 -11.42 51.02
N ASP A 12 9.41 -11.67 51.69
CA ASP A 12 10.75 -11.41 51.20
C ASP A 12 11.52 -12.71 50.92
N LEU A 13 12.40 -12.67 49.92
CA LEU A 13 13.31 -13.74 49.51
C LEU A 13 14.67 -13.56 50.19
N TYR A 14 15.18 -14.60 50.81
CA TYR A 14 16.46 -14.65 51.50
C TYR A 14 17.36 -15.75 50.97
N ALA A 15 18.65 -15.45 50.81
CA ALA A 15 19.68 -16.48 50.59
C ALA A 15 20.08 -17.07 51.95
N VAL A 16 20.13 -18.41 52.05
CA VAL A 16 20.67 -19.12 53.23
C VAL A 16 22.17 -19.25 53.07
N LEU A 17 22.94 -18.73 54.01
CA LEU A 17 24.39 -18.63 53.93
C LEU A 17 25.12 -19.83 54.54
N ASP A 18 24.51 -20.41 55.59
CA ASP A 18 25.11 -21.54 56.31
C ASP A 18 24.04 -22.48 56.92
N SER A 19 24.49 -23.63 57.42
CA SER A 19 23.65 -24.64 58.06
C SER A 19 23.04 -24.18 59.41
N ASN A 20 23.46 -23.06 59.95
CA ASN A 20 22.93 -22.46 61.20
C ASN A 20 21.73 -21.55 60.93
N GLY A 21 21.33 -21.39 59.65
CA GLY A 21 20.18 -20.61 59.25
C GLY A 21 20.45 -19.09 59.11
N ASN A 22 21.73 -18.68 59.09
CA ASN A 22 22.06 -17.30 58.75
C ASN A 22 21.61 -17.03 57.30
N SER A 23 20.84 -15.94 57.12
CA SER A 23 20.28 -15.58 55.84
C SER A 23 20.41 -14.09 55.55
N VAL A 24 20.48 -13.74 54.26
CA VAL A 24 20.55 -12.34 53.80
C VAL A 24 19.39 -12.08 52.88
N ARG A 25 18.68 -10.98 53.11
CA ARG A 25 17.59 -10.55 52.21
C ARG A 25 18.12 -10.22 50.82
N ILE A 26 17.47 -10.76 49.79
CA ILE A 26 17.77 -10.50 48.38
C ILE A 26 16.80 -9.43 47.84
N CYS A 27 15.50 -9.74 47.90
CA CYS A 27 14.46 -8.89 47.35
C CYS A 27 13.08 -9.29 47.92
N GLU A 28 12.02 -8.66 47.46
CA GLU A 28 10.65 -9.15 47.60
C GLU A 28 10.52 -10.54 46.96
N ALA A 29 9.67 -11.41 47.52
CA ALA A 29 9.38 -12.69 46.93
C ALA A 29 8.72 -12.52 45.56
N VAL A 30 9.26 -13.18 44.53
CA VAL A 30 8.82 -13.10 43.16
C VAL A 30 8.26 -14.44 42.69
N GLU A 31 7.28 -14.42 41.81
CA GLU A 31 6.73 -15.59 41.17
C GLU A 31 6.37 -15.31 39.69
N LEU A 32 6.42 -16.31 38.85
CA LEU A 32 5.87 -16.21 37.48
C LEU A 32 4.34 -16.18 37.58
N ASP A 33 3.75 -15.10 37.09
CA ASP A 33 2.29 -14.96 36.99
C ASP A 33 1.75 -15.60 35.71
N THR A 34 2.29 -15.22 34.55
CA THR A 34 1.86 -15.75 33.26
C THR A 34 3.08 -16.02 32.37
N ILE A 35 3.04 -17.11 31.63
CA ILE A 35 3.98 -17.43 30.54
C ILE A 35 3.21 -17.33 29.23
N SER A 36 3.51 -16.31 28.46
CA SER A 36 2.92 -16.11 27.13
C SER A 36 3.81 -16.74 26.07
N ILE A 37 3.30 -17.74 25.37
CA ILE A 37 4.00 -18.47 24.31
C ILE A 37 3.48 -18.01 22.95
N ASP A 38 4.34 -17.40 22.14
CA ASP A 38 3.98 -17.04 20.78
C ASP A 38 3.84 -18.31 19.93
N LEU A 39 2.68 -18.48 19.31
CA LEU A 39 2.40 -19.70 18.52
C LEU A 39 3.23 -19.78 17.24
N LEU A 40 3.77 -18.67 16.79
CA LEU A 40 4.49 -18.59 15.53
C LEU A 40 5.97 -18.97 15.68
N ASP A 41 6.70 -18.19 16.49
CA ASP A 41 8.15 -18.31 16.64
C ASP A 41 8.54 -19.03 17.93
N LYS A 42 7.54 -19.43 18.74
CA LYS A 42 7.69 -20.11 20.04
C LYS A 42 8.46 -19.28 21.07
N THR A 43 8.66 -18.00 20.82
CA THR A 43 9.25 -17.11 21.83
C THR A 43 8.33 -16.99 23.04
N GLN A 44 8.93 -16.80 24.20
CA GLN A 44 8.21 -16.69 25.46
C GLN A 44 8.41 -15.32 26.06
N LYS A 45 7.29 -14.72 26.51
CA LYS A 45 7.28 -13.56 27.40
C LYS A 45 6.68 -13.97 28.74
N VAL A 46 7.16 -13.38 29.81
CA VAL A 46 6.68 -13.68 31.16
C VAL A 46 6.20 -12.41 31.84
N THR A 47 5.12 -12.52 32.61
CA THR A 47 4.76 -11.54 33.61
C THR A 47 5.13 -12.07 34.98
N ILE A 48 5.61 -11.20 35.84
CA ILE A 48 6.13 -11.57 37.15
C ILE A 48 5.34 -10.80 38.19
N ARG A 49 4.94 -11.51 39.23
CA ARG A 49 4.20 -10.94 40.37
C ARG A 49 5.11 -10.86 41.59
N PHE A 50 5.03 -9.74 42.29
CA PHE A 50 5.64 -9.56 43.60
C PHE A 50 4.86 -8.54 44.44
N GLN A 51 5.06 -8.53 45.75
CA GLN A 51 4.41 -7.57 46.60
C GLN A 51 5.35 -6.44 47.03
N LYS A 52 4.87 -5.21 46.97
CA LYS A 52 5.58 -4.03 47.46
C LYS A 52 4.64 -3.12 48.23
N ASN A 53 4.99 -2.78 49.47
CA ASN A 53 4.20 -1.86 50.31
C ASN A 53 2.71 -2.25 50.43
N ARG A 54 2.39 -3.53 50.49
CA ARG A 54 1.04 -4.13 50.47
C ARG A 54 0.33 -4.13 49.11
N ASP A 55 0.93 -3.56 48.08
CA ASP A 55 0.40 -3.61 46.71
C ASP A 55 0.97 -4.80 45.96
N THR A 56 0.13 -5.48 45.21
CA THR A 56 0.58 -6.52 44.28
C THR A 56 1.00 -5.86 42.97
N ILE A 57 2.26 -5.98 42.63
CA ILE A 57 2.82 -5.54 41.35
C ILE A 57 2.83 -6.74 40.38
N VAL A 58 2.29 -6.55 39.18
CA VAL A 58 2.42 -7.48 38.05
C VAL A 58 3.11 -6.72 36.95
N THR A 59 4.24 -7.24 36.47
CA THR A 59 4.99 -6.59 35.38
C THR A 59 4.24 -6.69 34.06
N PRO A 60 4.49 -5.79 33.08
CA PRO A 60 4.11 -6.06 31.70
C PRO A 60 4.86 -7.31 31.16
N PRO A 61 4.41 -7.89 30.02
CA PRO A 61 5.09 -9.04 29.42
C PRO A 61 6.54 -8.71 29.01
N ILE A 62 7.52 -9.39 29.58
CA ILE A 62 8.95 -9.20 29.35
C ILE A 62 9.52 -10.45 28.66
N PRO A 63 10.44 -10.35 27.66
CA PRO A 63 11.08 -11.53 27.09
C PRO A 63 11.73 -12.40 28.16
N ARG A 64 11.38 -13.70 28.19
CA ARG A 64 11.85 -14.64 29.23
C ARG A 64 13.39 -14.69 29.29
N GLU A 65 14.06 -14.70 28.15
CA GLU A 65 15.53 -14.73 28.07
C GLU A 65 16.18 -13.50 28.75
N VAL A 66 15.54 -12.33 28.68
CA VAL A 66 16.04 -11.08 29.29
C VAL A 66 15.94 -11.19 30.80
N VAL A 67 14.77 -11.60 31.29
CA VAL A 67 14.54 -11.75 32.74
C VAL A 67 15.46 -12.82 33.34
N MET A 68 15.54 -14.00 32.73
CA MET A 68 16.33 -15.10 33.28
C MET A 68 17.84 -14.83 33.28
N LYS A 69 18.31 -13.93 32.41
CA LYS A 69 19.74 -13.55 32.36
C LYS A 69 20.15 -12.60 33.50
N ARG A 70 19.29 -11.62 33.84
CA ARG A 70 19.55 -10.62 34.88
C ARG A 70 18.22 -10.20 35.56
N PRO A 71 17.58 -11.08 36.34
CA PRO A 71 16.24 -10.83 36.85
C PRO A 71 16.17 -9.59 37.74
N ILE A 72 17.15 -9.36 38.63
CA ILE A 72 17.13 -8.21 39.53
C ILE A 72 17.19 -6.90 38.75
N SER A 73 18.13 -6.78 37.82
CA SER A 73 18.28 -5.58 37.01
C SER A 73 17.02 -5.29 36.16
N GLU A 74 16.37 -6.33 35.66
CA GLU A 74 15.15 -6.16 34.86
C GLU A 74 13.96 -5.79 35.72
N LEU A 75 13.74 -6.49 36.84
CA LEU A 75 12.59 -6.28 37.72
C LEU A 75 12.69 -4.98 38.52
N SER A 76 13.89 -4.48 38.78
CA SER A 76 14.09 -3.17 39.44
C SER A 76 13.48 -2.01 38.64
N LYS A 77 13.35 -2.14 37.32
CA LYS A 77 12.65 -1.16 36.46
C LYS A 77 11.17 -1.05 36.82
N TYR A 78 10.60 -2.10 37.39
CA TYR A 78 9.20 -2.17 37.84
C TYR A 78 9.03 -2.03 39.35
N GLY A 79 10.13 -1.69 40.02
CA GLY A 79 10.09 -1.34 41.44
C GLY A 79 10.56 -2.43 42.40
N LEU A 80 11.10 -3.57 41.93
CA LEU A 80 11.69 -4.56 42.84
C LEU A 80 12.85 -3.92 43.61
N THR A 81 12.87 -4.12 44.96
CA THR A 81 13.92 -3.57 45.83
C THR A 81 14.94 -4.66 46.16
N ALA A 82 16.08 -4.63 45.50
CA ALA A 82 17.11 -5.65 45.63
C ALA A 82 18.52 -5.08 45.46
N VAL A 83 19.53 -5.82 45.91
CA VAL A 83 20.92 -5.59 45.58
C VAL A 83 21.32 -6.45 44.41
N ASP A 84 21.66 -5.80 43.27
CA ASP A 84 22.05 -6.50 42.05
C ASP A 84 23.47 -7.10 42.22
N ASN A 85 23.52 -8.39 42.46
CA ASN A 85 24.74 -9.17 42.53
C ASN A 85 24.54 -10.56 41.88
N SER A 86 25.63 -11.28 41.64
CA SER A 86 25.61 -12.56 40.94
C SER A 86 24.77 -13.63 41.68
N MET A 87 24.93 -13.73 43.00
CA MET A 87 24.20 -14.71 43.80
C MET A 87 22.71 -14.40 43.85
N GLY A 88 22.34 -13.14 44.04
CA GLY A 88 20.94 -12.71 44.03
C GLY A 88 20.25 -12.99 42.70
N ASN A 89 20.89 -12.68 41.59
CA ASN A 89 20.35 -12.96 40.25
C ASN A 89 20.16 -14.48 40.02
N GLN A 90 21.09 -15.33 40.50
CA GLN A 90 20.98 -16.76 40.37
C GLN A 90 19.79 -17.31 41.19
N ILE A 91 19.65 -16.89 42.43
CA ILE A 91 18.55 -17.32 43.31
C ILE A 91 17.19 -16.84 42.76
N VAL A 92 17.08 -15.59 42.32
CA VAL A 92 15.83 -15.07 41.74
C VAL A 92 15.46 -15.83 40.48
N ALA A 93 16.42 -16.15 39.60
CA ALA A 93 16.16 -16.95 38.42
C ALA A 93 15.69 -18.37 38.78
N GLU A 94 16.27 -18.99 39.84
CA GLU A 94 15.86 -20.31 40.30
C GLU A 94 14.44 -20.28 40.92
N VAL A 95 14.11 -19.27 41.71
CA VAL A 95 12.76 -19.08 42.29
C VAL A 95 11.73 -18.93 41.17
N LEU A 96 12.03 -18.12 40.15
CA LEU A 96 11.15 -17.96 39.01
C LEU A 96 10.96 -19.29 38.25
N ASN A 97 12.03 -20.05 37.99
CA ASN A 97 11.90 -21.36 37.37
C ASN A 97 11.07 -22.35 38.20
N ASN A 98 11.25 -22.35 39.54
CA ASN A 98 10.48 -23.22 40.44
C ASN A 98 9.00 -22.85 40.51
N SER A 99 8.64 -21.59 40.23
CA SER A 99 7.25 -21.14 40.16
C SER A 99 6.56 -21.43 38.83
N GLU A 100 7.27 -21.94 37.83
CA GLU A 100 6.74 -22.19 36.45
C GLU A 100 5.51 -23.11 36.45
N ALA A 101 5.48 -24.13 37.30
CA ALA A 101 4.35 -25.06 37.36
C ALA A 101 3.03 -24.43 37.82
N GLN A 102 3.09 -23.26 38.47
CA GLN A 102 1.94 -22.52 38.99
C GLN A 102 1.55 -21.36 38.05
N ALA A 103 2.42 -21.01 37.09
CA ALA A 103 2.16 -19.93 36.18
C ALA A 103 1.02 -20.25 35.19
N ILE A 104 0.24 -19.24 34.83
CA ILE A 104 -0.79 -19.36 33.82
C ILE A 104 -0.10 -19.46 32.46
N ILE A 105 -0.34 -20.55 31.73
CA ILE A 105 0.12 -20.67 30.35
C ILE A 105 -0.88 -19.95 29.44
N SER A 106 -0.41 -18.93 28.72
CA SER A 106 -1.17 -18.17 27.74
C SER A 106 -0.55 -18.35 26.35
N TYR A 107 -1.36 -18.74 25.38
CA TYR A 107 -0.92 -18.75 23.98
C TYR A 107 -1.28 -17.42 23.34
N VAL A 108 -0.31 -16.81 22.67
CA VAL A 108 -0.49 -15.53 22.01
C VAL A 108 -0.23 -15.62 20.52
N HIS A 109 -0.95 -14.79 19.79
CA HIS A 109 -0.84 -14.69 18.34
C HIS A 109 -0.67 -13.23 17.97
N ARG A 110 0.45 -12.88 17.32
CA ARG A 110 0.80 -11.48 16.99
C ARG A 110 0.27 -11.01 15.63
N ARG A 111 -0.40 -11.90 14.88
CA ARG A 111 -0.89 -11.62 13.53
C ARG A 111 -2.31 -11.09 13.56
N LEU A 112 -2.68 -10.42 12.45
CA LEU A 112 -4.06 -10.15 12.10
C LEU A 112 -4.50 -11.09 10.98
N GLY A 113 -5.79 -11.48 11.01
CA GLY A 113 -6.38 -12.33 9.98
C GLY A 113 -6.36 -13.82 10.29
N PHE A 114 -6.38 -14.65 9.25
CA PHE A 114 -6.50 -16.10 9.38
C PHE A 114 -5.26 -16.74 9.96
N ALA A 115 -5.46 -17.71 10.84
CA ALA A 115 -4.43 -18.63 11.26
C ALA A 115 -5.03 -20.01 11.56
N ASN A 116 -4.24 -21.04 11.29
CA ASN A 116 -4.51 -22.40 11.72
C ASN A 116 -3.38 -22.80 12.67
N ASP A 117 -3.73 -22.99 13.91
CA ASP A 117 -2.79 -23.36 14.97
C ASP A 117 -3.25 -24.61 15.73
N THR A 118 -2.64 -24.90 16.87
CA THR A 118 -3.02 -26.04 17.72
C THR A 118 -4.46 -25.98 18.21
N CYS A 119 -5.09 -24.81 18.17
CA CYS A 119 -6.48 -24.59 18.59
C CYS A 119 -7.48 -24.64 17.42
N GLY A 120 -7.00 -24.79 16.18
CA GLY A 120 -7.82 -24.81 14.97
C GLY A 120 -7.79 -23.50 14.20
N TRP A 121 -8.72 -23.34 13.27
CA TRP A 121 -8.83 -22.15 12.45
C TRP A 121 -9.51 -21.00 13.18
N GLN A 122 -8.83 -19.85 13.19
CA GLN A 122 -9.31 -18.61 13.79
C GLN A 122 -9.01 -17.42 12.86
N TYR A 123 -9.74 -16.33 13.04
CA TYR A 123 -9.42 -15.04 12.45
C TYR A 123 -9.09 -14.06 13.58
N PHE A 124 -7.84 -13.65 13.67
CA PHE A 124 -7.33 -12.83 14.75
C PHE A 124 -7.55 -11.34 14.47
N LEU A 125 -8.09 -10.69 15.47
CA LEU A 125 -8.15 -9.24 15.65
C LEU A 125 -7.34 -8.94 16.91
N ALA A 126 -6.89 -7.72 17.17
CA ALA A 126 -5.94 -7.37 18.23
C ALA A 126 -5.95 -8.25 19.49
N ASN A 127 -6.95 -8.07 20.34
CA ASN A 127 -7.15 -8.82 21.59
C ASN A 127 -8.30 -9.83 21.54
N ARG A 128 -8.78 -10.14 20.35
CA ARG A 128 -9.93 -11.00 20.07
C ARG A 128 -9.66 -11.91 18.89
N SER A 129 -10.36 -13.01 18.83
CA SER A 129 -10.39 -13.85 17.65
C SER A 129 -11.83 -14.28 17.33
N ILE A 130 -12.08 -14.49 16.04
CA ILE A 130 -13.28 -15.13 15.55
C ILE A 130 -12.94 -16.59 15.36
N LEU A 131 -13.56 -17.47 16.17
CA LEU A 131 -13.37 -18.90 16.09
C LEU A 131 -14.13 -19.44 14.88
N LEU A 132 -13.42 -20.06 13.95
CA LEU A 132 -13.95 -20.58 12.71
C LEU A 132 -14.13 -22.11 12.74
N HIS A 133 -13.16 -22.80 13.30
CA HIS A 133 -13.21 -24.24 13.55
C HIS A 133 -12.24 -24.57 14.68
N SER A 134 -12.76 -25.08 15.79
CA SER A 134 -11.95 -25.41 16.97
C SER A 134 -11.73 -26.90 17.11
N THR A 135 -10.51 -27.28 17.47
CA THR A 135 -10.11 -28.64 17.83
C THR A 135 -9.92 -28.80 19.33
N THR A 136 -9.87 -27.70 20.09
CA THR A 136 -9.67 -27.69 21.54
C THR A 136 -10.46 -26.57 22.20
N SER A 137 -10.66 -26.66 23.53
CA SER A 137 -11.32 -25.61 24.33
C SER A 137 -10.33 -24.52 24.81
N GLN A 138 -9.07 -24.56 24.40
CA GLN A 138 -8.05 -23.62 24.85
C GLN A 138 -8.20 -22.28 24.11
N ALA A 139 -8.37 -21.21 24.86
CA ALA A 139 -8.44 -19.87 24.30
C ALA A 139 -7.03 -19.37 23.89
N VAL A 140 -6.90 -18.88 22.68
CA VAL A 140 -5.70 -18.18 22.22
C VAL A 140 -5.94 -16.69 22.35
N ILE A 141 -5.02 -15.99 23.01
CA ILE A 141 -5.07 -14.54 23.16
C ILE A 141 -4.33 -13.91 22.00
N SER A 142 -4.99 -13.05 21.24
CA SER A 142 -4.31 -12.22 20.25
C SER A 142 -3.57 -11.10 20.96
N TYR A 143 -2.31 -10.92 20.62
CA TYR A 143 -1.49 -9.80 21.08
C TYR A 143 -1.01 -8.99 19.91
N TYR A 144 -1.65 -7.86 19.68
CA TYR A 144 -1.24 -6.88 18.68
C TYR A 144 -0.73 -5.62 19.39
N GLU A 145 0.37 -5.05 18.91
CA GLU A 145 1.03 -3.91 19.59
C GLU A 145 0.14 -2.67 19.69
N ARG A 146 -0.82 -2.56 18.77
CA ARG A 146 -1.77 -1.44 18.68
C ARG A 146 -3.21 -1.95 18.65
N PRO A 147 -3.71 -2.51 19.77
CA PRO A 147 -5.03 -3.13 19.81
C PRO A 147 -6.17 -2.14 19.54
N GLU A 148 -5.99 -0.87 19.83
CA GLU A 148 -6.95 0.21 19.58
C GLU A 148 -7.30 0.34 18.08
N VAL A 149 -6.37 0.02 17.19
CA VAL A 149 -6.56 0.15 15.73
C VAL A 149 -7.67 -0.76 15.20
N VAL A 150 -7.83 -1.95 15.77
CA VAL A 150 -8.84 -2.93 15.37
C VAL A 150 -9.89 -3.19 16.46
N ALA A 151 -9.90 -2.37 17.53
CA ALA A 151 -10.98 -2.41 18.50
C ALA A 151 -12.27 -1.85 17.87
N PRO A 152 -13.42 -2.53 18.02
CA PRO A 152 -14.67 -2.02 17.47
C PRO A 152 -15.14 -0.77 18.23
N CYS A 153 -15.77 0.14 17.50
CA CYS A 153 -16.44 1.32 18.02
C CYS A 153 -17.86 1.38 17.47
N GLY A 154 -18.81 1.88 18.28
CA GLY A 154 -20.22 1.88 17.93
C GLY A 154 -20.81 0.47 17.86
N ASP A 155 -21.82 0.30 17.02
CA ASP A 155 -22.53 -0.97 16.85
C ASP A 155 -22.76 -1.29 15.36
N ILE A 156 -23.24 -2.50 15.12
CA ILE A 156 -23.50 -2.99 13.76
C ILE A 156 -24.66 -2.27 13.08
N GLU A 157 -25.67 -1.83 13.82
CA GLU A 157 -26.83 -1.14 13.30
C GLU A 157 -26.46 0.27 12.83
N GLY A 158 -25.63 0.99 13.60
CA GLY A 158 -25.08 2.29 13.21
C GLY A 158 -24.19 2.18 11.96
N TRP A 159 -23.35 1.13 11.88
CA TRP A 159 -22.56 0.85 10.69
C TRP A 159 -23.44 0.53 9.48
N ARG A 160 -24.45 -0.36 9.63
CA ARG A 160 -25.39 -0.76 8.57
C ARG A 160 -26.18 0.44 8.05
N SER A 161 -26.75 1.25 8.96
CA SER A 161 -27.50 2.47 8.59
C SER A 161 -26.63 3.44 7.77
N GLY A 162 -25.36 3.59 8.13
CA GLY A 162 -24.40 4.38 7.36
C GLY A 162 -24.16 3.80 5.96
N VAL A 163 -24.00 2.49 5.85
CA VAL A 163 -23.85 1.80 4.56
C VAL A 163 -25.08 2.01 3.68
N GLU A 164 -26.28 1.78 4.21
CA GLU A 164 -27.53 1.94 3.46
C GLU A 164 -27.75 3.37 2.99
N ALA A 165 -27.47 4.36 3.82
CA ALA A 165 -27.69 5.76 3.51
C ALA A 165 -26.64 6.37 2.58
N LEU A 166 -25.34 6.04 2.77
CA LEU A 166 -24.23 6.73 2.14
C LEU A 166 -23.51 5.90 1.06
N ILE A 167 -23.54 4.57 1.17
CA ILE A 167 -22.76 3.71 0.30
C ILE A 167 -23.61 3.11 -0.81
N ILE A 168 -24.75 2.54 -0.47
CA ILE A 168 -25.63 1.86 -1.44
C ILE A 168 -26.13 2.78 -2.56
N PRO A 169 -26.43 4.08 -2.35
CA PRO A 169 -26.85 4.97 -3.44
C PRO A 169 -25.74 5.27 -4.48
N SER A 170 -24.47 4.98 -4.19
CA SER A 170 -23.33 5.25 -5.07
C SER A 170 -22.64 3.97 -5.51
N CYS A 171 -22.66 3.68 -6.79
CA CYS A 171 -21.98 2.53 -7.38
C CYS A 171 -20.46 2.52 -7.10
N HIS A 172 -19.79 3.71 -7.12
CA HIS A 172 -18.39 3.81 -6.76
C HIS A 172 -18.15 3.45 -5.28
N MET A 173 -19.02 3.88 -4.38
CA MET A 173 -18.92 3.53 -2.97
C MET A 173 -19.32 2.07 -2.69
N GLN A 174 -20.24 1.49 -3.46
CA GLN A 174 -20.50 0.04 -3.43
C GLN A 174 -19.24 -0.75 -3.82
N LEU A 175 -18.49 -0.27 -4.82
CA LEU A 175 -17.18 -0.84 -5.17
C LEU A 175 -16.18 -0.70 -3.99
N ALA A 176 -16.08 0.48 -3.35
CA ALA A 176 -15.23 0.67 -2.18
C ALA A 176 -15.58 -0.32 -1.05
N LEU A 177 -16.87 -0.49 -0.74
CA LEU A 177 -17.31 -1.48 0.25
C LEU A 177 -16.96 -2.91 -0.18
N SER A 178 -17.10 -3.22 -1.48
CA SER A 178 -16.75 -4.53 -2.02
C SER A 178 -15.26 -4.84 -1.86
N LEU A 179 -14.41 -3.83 -1.97
CA LEU A 179 -12.95 -3.96 -1.76
C LEU A 179 -12.61 -4.35 -0.31
N SER A 180 -13.48 -4.10 0.67
CA SER A 180 -13.23 -4.53 2.05
C SER A 180 -13.10 -6.05 2.19
N ALA A 181 -13.83 -6.84 1.41
CA ALA A 181 -13.73 -8.30 1.44
C ALA A 181 -12.59 -8.86 0.58
N LEU A 182 -11.85 -8.01 -0.17
CA LEU A 182 -10.84 -8.47 -1.12
C LEU A 182 -9.67 -9.18 -0.43
N ALA A 183 -9.23 -8.70 0.73
CA ALA A 183 -8.12 -9.30 1.46
C ALA A 183 -8.41 -10.74 1.94
N PRO A 184 -9.49 -11.03 2.67
CA PRO A 184 -9.80 -12.39 3.09
C PRO A 184 -10.19 -13.30 1.92
N VAL A 185 -10.83 -12.80 0.87
CA VAL A 185 -11.12 -13.55 -0.36
C VAL A 185 -9.83 -13.95 -1.06
N ALA A 186 -8.91 -13.02 -1.27
CA ALA A 186 -7.62 -13.29 -1.90
C ALA A 186 -6.79 -14.31 -1.10
N TYR A 187 -6.80 -14.20 0.24
CA TYR A 187 -6.16 -15.19 1.11
C TYR A 187 -6.69 -16.60 0.86
N LEU A 188 -8.01 -16.79 0.93
CA LEU A 188 -8.63 -18.11 0.78
C LEU A 188 -8.44 -18.70 -0.63
N LEU A 189 -8.52 -17.86 -1.68
CA LEU A 189 -8.24 -18.28 -3.06
C LEU A 189 -6.77 -18.66 -3.25
N ARG A 190 -5.85 -18.03 -2.54
CA ARG A 190 -4.43 -18.35 -2.58
C ARG A 190 -4.12 -19.65 -1.83
N GLU A 191 -4.70 -19.86 -0.65
CA GLU A 191 -4.57 -21.09 0.13
C GLU A 191 -5.03 -22.33 -0.69
N THR A 192 -6.09 -22.17 -1.48
CA THR A 192 -6.58 -23.21 -2.39
C THR A 192 -5.83 -23.26 -3.73
N ARG A 193 -4.78 -22.44 -3.90
CA ARG A 193 -3.94 -22.35 -5.12
C ARG A 193 -4.71 -21.95 -6.39
N ILE A 194 -5.84 -21.29 -6.25
CA ILE A 194 -6.62 -20.74 -7.37
C ILE A 194 -5.93 -19.49 -7.93
N ILE A 195 -5.36 -18.66 -7.06
CA ILE A 195 -4.56 -17.50 -7.43
C ILE A 195 -3.12 -17.63 -6.95
N ASN A 196 -2.18 -16.97 -7.65
CA ASN A 196 -0.78 -16.92 -7.27
C ASN A 196 -0.33 -15.52 -6.86
N ASP A 197 -0.93 -14.49 -7.44
CA ASP A 197 -0.61 -13.09 -7.19
C ASP A 197 -1.71 -12.45 -6.33
N LEU A 198 -1.30 -11.70 -5.31
CA LEU A 198 -2.21 -10.93 -4.45
C LEU A 198 -2.62 -9.64 -5.17
N PRO A 199 -3.83 -9.14 -4.95
CA PRO A 199 -4.29 -7.91 -5.56
C PRO A 199 -3.61 -6.69 -4.93
N VAL A 200 -3.13 -5.80 -5.79
CA VAL A 200 -2.61 -4.47 -5.43
C VAL A 200 -3.46 -3.44 -6.16
N ILE A 201 -4.17 -2.61 -5.41
CA ILE A 201 -5.18 -1.68 -5.91
C ILE A 201 -4.72 -0.25 -5.64
N GLY A 202 -4.66 0.57 -6.68
CA GLY A 202 -4.49 2.02 -6.58
C GLY A 202 -5.83 2.73 -6.57
N ILE A 203 -6.04 3.60 -5.62
CA ILE A 203 -7.17 4.53 -5.56
C ILE A 203 -6.64 5.90 -5.96
N VAL A 204 -6.81 6.22 -7.25
CA VAL A 204 -6.11 7.35 -7.89
C VAL A 204 -7.08 8.48 -8.22
N GLY A 205 -6.63 9.71 -8.11
CA GLY A 205 -7.41 10.87 -8.49
C GLY A 205 -6.91 12.15 -7.84
N LYS A 206 -7.29 13.28 -8.40
CA LYS A 206 -6.96 14.62 -7.86
C LYS A 206 -7.43 14.75 -6.40
N SER A 207 -6.91 15.73 -5.70
CA SER A 207 -7.44 16.10 -4.38
C SER A 207 -8.96 16.30 -4.42
N SER A 208 -9.65 15.96 -3.34
CA SER A 208 -11.12 16.10 -3.20
C SER A 208 -11.98 15.18 -4.08
N THR A 209 -11.44 14.09 -4.64
CA THR A 209 -12.23 13.07 -5.36
C THR A 209 -12.82 11.99 -4.44
N GLY A 210 -12.62 12.07 -3.11
CA GLY A 210 -13.14 11.11 -2.14
C GLY A 210 -12.29 9.85 -1.96
N LYS A 211 -11.01 9.87 -2.33
CA LYS A 211 -10.08 8.72 -2.16
C LYS A 211 -10.03 8.22 -0.71
N THR A 212 -9.77 9.15 0.21
CA THR A 212 -9.70 8.82 1.64
C THR A 212 -11.05 8.33 2.19
N ALA A 213 -12.18 8.85 1.69
CA ALA A 213 -13.51 8.33 2.03
C ALA A 213 -13.67 6.85 1.59
N ALA A 214 -13.19 6.48 0.39
CA ALA A 214 -13.19 5.09 -0.06
C ALA A 214 -12.30 4.20 0.83
N LEU A 215 -11.11 4.67 1.21
CA LEU A 215 -10.23 3.94 2.15
C LEU A 215 -10.89 3.77 3.53
N ARG A 216 -11.59 4.79 4.03
CA ARG A 216 -12.33 4.72 5.30
C ARG A 216 -13.43 3.67 5.26
N VAL A 217 -14.16 3.56 4.15
CA VAL A 217 -15.17 2.50 3.98
C VAL A 217 -14.53 1.12 4.03
N ILE A 218 -13.40 0.91 3.36
CA ILE A 218 -12.66 -0.35 3.40
C ILE A 218 -12.21 -0.66 4.85
N ALA A 219 -11.63 0.31 5.55
CA ALA A 219 -11.11 0.18 6.90
C ALA A 219 -12.23 -0.08 7.93
N SER A 220 -13.41 0.55 7.76
CA SER A 220 -14.53 0.53 8.72
C SER A 220 -15.02 -0.88 9.06
N VAL A 221 -14.87 -1.82 8.15
CA VAL A 221 -15.24 -3.23 8.37
C VAL A 221 -14.38 -3.85 9.47
N TYR A 222 -13.09 -3.46 9.59
CA TYR A 222 -12.09 -4.12 10.42
C TYR A 222 -11.68 -3.33 11.66
N GLY A 223 -11.72 -2.01 11.62
CA GLY A 223 -11.23 -1.19 12.72
C GLY A 223 -11.27 0.30 12.45
N SER A 224 -10.46 1.05 13.17
CA SER A 224 -10.42 2.51 13.15
C SER A 224 -10.11 3.07 11.78
N THR A 225 -10.90 4.07 11.38
CA THR A 225 -10.78 4.77 10.09
C THR A 225 -9.96 6.05 10.18
N GLU A 226 -9.37 6.33 11.35
CA GLU A 226 -8.52 7.50 11.55
C GLU A 226 -7.22 7.38 10.74
N GLU A 227 -6.76 8.48 10.16
CA GLU A 227 -5.50 8.55 9.41
C GLU A 227 -4.30 8.51 10.36
N SER A 228 -4.42 9.15 11.53
CA SER A 228 -3.39 9.08 12.55
C SER A 228 -3.74 8.05 13.60
N GLY A 229 -3.08 6.92 13.56
CA GLY A 229 -3.27 5.88 14.58
C GLY A 229 -4.35 4.85 14.27
N GLY A 230 -5.00 4.90 13.09
CA GLY A 230 -5.97 3.91 12.61
C GLY A 230 -5.37 2.85 11.69
N LEU A 231 -6.25 2.19 10.92
CA LEU A 231 -5.87 1.19 9.91
C LEU A 231 -5.30 1.82 8.63
N ILE A 232 -5.56 3.10 8.39
CA ILE A 232 -5.05 3.81 7.24
C ILE A 232 -3.65 4.32 7.62
N GLY A 233 -2.63 3.64 7.10
CA GLY A 233 -1.23 4.05 7.26
C GLY A 233 -0.83 5.05 6.19
N ASP A 234 0.31 5.71 6.40
CA ASP A 234 0.95 6.54 5.39
C ASP A 234 2.20 5.87 4.81
N MET A 235 2.65 6.36 3.67
CA MET A 235 3.89 5.89 3.06
C MET A 235 5.15 6.54 3.66
N ASN A 236 5.02 7.37 4.69
CA ASN A 236 6.13 8.07 5.35
C ASN A 236 6.92 7.14 6.30
N THR A 237 7.28 5.98 5.79
CA THR A 237 8.08 4.98 6.51
C THR A 237 9.09 4.35 5.54
N THR A 238 10.13 3.69 6.07
CA THR A 238 11.02 2.93 5.19
C THR A 238 10.32 1.71 4.61
N ILE A 239 10.71 1.26 3.43
CA ILE A 239 10.16 0.03 2.83
C ILE A 239 10.34 -1.16 3.77
N ALA A 240 11.42 -1.22 4.55
CA ALA A 240 11.62 -2.25 5.57
C ALA A 240 10.62 -2.14 6.74
N GLY A 241 10.30 -0.92 7.16
CA GLY A 241 9.27 -0.65 8.18
C GLY A 241 7.89 -1.05 7.67
N LEU A 242 7.56 -0.70 6.43
CA LEU A 242 6.31 -1.09 5.78
C LEU A 242 6.13 -2.63 5.79
N PHE A 243 7.15 -3.38 5.36
CA PHE A 243 7.08 -4.84 5.41
C PHE A 243 7.05 -5.41 6.84
N ALA A 244 7.61 -4.70 7.82
CA ALA A 244 7.48 -5.10 9.22
C ALA A 244 6.04 -4.98 9.72
N THR A 245 5.32 -3.93 9.30
CA THR A 245 3.89 -3.74 9.62
C THR A 245 3.01 -4.82 8.99
N PHE A 246 3.35 -5.25 7.76
CA PHE A 246 2.57 -6.27 7.05
C PHE A 246 2.95 -7.70 7.44
N GLU A 247 4.09 -7.85 8.12
CA GLU A 247 4.62 -9.16 8.47
C GLU A 247 3.55 -10.02 9.13
N GLN A 248 3.30 -11.17 8.49
CA GLN A 248 2.42 -12.22 9.00
C GLN A 248 0.91 -11.93 8.98
N ASN A 249 0.45 -10.78 8.47
CA ASN A 249 -0.97 -10.58 8.21
C ASN A 249 -1.47 -11.58 7.16
N GLN A 250 -2.62 -12.20 7.43
CA GLN A 250 -3.20 -13.26 6.60
C GLN A 250 -4.69 -12.98 6.31
N GLY A 251 -4.98 -12.45 5.12
CA GLY A 251 -6.35 -12.07 4.77
C GLY A 251 -6.84 -10.83 5.50
N PHE A 252 -5.92 -9.92 5.85
CA PHE A 252 -6.22 -8.62 6.43
C PHE A 252 -5.87 -7.51 5.43
N PRO A 253 -6.68 -6.46 5.27
CA PRO A 253 -6.39 -5.37 4.34
C PRO A 253 -5.20 -4.54 4.81
N MET A 254 -4.36 -4.14 3.86
CA MET A 254 -3.21 -3.27 4.08
C MET A 254 -3.45 -1.98 3.31
N ILE A 255 -3.71 -0.89 4.03
CA ILE A 255 -4.21 0.37 3.48
C ILE A 255 -3.16 1.45 3.72
N LEU A 256 -2.75 2.11 2.63
CA LEU A 256 -1.73 3.16 2.64
C LEU A 256 -2.25 4.37 1.87
N ASP A 257 -2.24 5.51 2.52
CA ASP A 257 -2.58 6.79 1.90
C ASP A 257 -1.33 7.53 1.41
N GLU A 258 -1.51 8.45 0.47
CA GLU A 258 -0.50 9.39 -0.03
C GLU A 258 0.78 8.76 -0.62
N ALA A 259 0.64 7.73 -1.46
CA ALA A 259 1.78 7.08 -2.13
C ALA A 259 2.61 8.03 -3.03
N THR A 260 2.04 9.12 -3.50
CA THR A 260 2.67 10.07 -4.45
C THR A 260 3.89 10.82 -3.87
N TYR A 261 3.99 10.94 -2.54
CA TYR A 261 5.08 11.68 -1.89
C TYR A 261 6.42 10.93 -1.83
N ARG A 262 6.52 9.75 -2.42
CA ARG A 262 7.69 8.87 -2.33
C ARG A 262 8.42 8.71 -3.66
N SER A 263 9.10 9.77 -4.10
CA SER A 263 9.95 9.74 -5.30
C SER A 263 11.21 8.84 -5.17
N ASP A 264 11.55 8.41 -3.94
CA ASP A 264 12.67 7.52 -3.63
C ASP A 264 12.30 6.03 -3.70
N VAL A 265 11.03 5.69 -3.92
CA VAL A 265 10.52 4.31 -3.97
C VAL A 265 10.46 3.79 -5.39
N ASP A 266 11.12 2.66 -5.64
CA ASP A 266 10.91 1.88 -6.85
C ASP A 266 9.57 1.13 -6.75
N PHE A 267 8.51 1.74 -7.28
CA PHE A 267 7.16 1.19 -7.25
C PHE A 267 7.04 -0.13 -8.03
N SER A 268 7.82 -0.34 -9.11
CA SER A 268 7.84 -1.63 -9.80
C SER A 268 8.27 -2.76 -8.88
N THR A 269 9.40 -2.59 -8.20
CA THR A 269 9.88 -3.56 -7.22
C THR A 269 8.90 -3.73 -6.06
N LEU A 270 8.30 -2.65 -5.54
CA LEU A 270 7.34 -2.70 -4.45
C LEU A 270 6.10 -3.52 -4.85
N ILE A 271 5.49 -3.23 -6.01
CA ILE A 271 4.31 -3.94 -6.51
C ILE A 271 4.60 -5.43 -6.71
N TYR A 272 5.78 -5.79 -7.23
CA TYR A 272 6.19 -7.19 -7.31
C TYR A 272 6.24 -7.88 -5.96
N GLN A 273 6.81 -7.24 -4.95
CA GLN A 273 6.91 -7.80 -3.60
C GLN A 273 5.53 -7.93 -2.96
N LEU A 274 4.69 -6.90 -3.07
CA LEU A 274 3.31 -6.90 -2.56
C LEU A 274 2.48 -7.99 -3.24
N SER A 275 2.51 -8.08 -4.57
CA SER A 275 1.74 -9.09 -5.29
C SER A 275 2.19 -10.52 -5.00
N LYS A 276 3.47 -10.73 -4.68
CA LYS A 276 3.99 -12.03 -4.27
C LYS A 276 3.78 -12.35 -2.79
N GLY A 277 3.44 -11.37 -1.99
CA GLY A 277 3.26 -11.52 -0.54
C GLY A 277 4.57 -11.81 0.20
N MET A 278 5.70 -11.29 -0.28
CA MET A 278 7.01 -11.56 0.31
C MET A 278 7.98 -10.39 0.11
N GLU A 279 8.76 -10.13 1.16
CA GLU A 279 9.89 -9.21 1.12
C GLU A 279 11.05 -9.75 0.26
N LYS A 280 11.88 -8.84 -0.28
CA LYS A 280 13.15 -9.19 -0.93
C LYS A 280 14.09 -9.91 0.05
N LYS A 281 14.84 -10.91 -0.42
CA LYS A 281 15.87 -11.58 0.40
C LYS A 281 16.92 -10.58 0.89
N ARG A 282 17.26 -10.67 2.17
CA ARG A 282 18.32 -9.87 2.79
C ARG A 282 19.36 -10.79 3.42
N SER A 283 20.63 -10.40 3.36
CA SER A 283 21.70 -11.05 4.09
C SER A 283 21.68 -10.60 5.56
N THR A 284 22.10 -11.50 6.45
CA THR A 284 22.44 -11.13 7.84
C THR A 284 23.87 -10.57 7.89
N THR A 285 24.19 -9.85 8.95
CA THR A 285 25.54 -9.35 9.23
C THR A 285 26.60 -10.46 9.29
N ASN A 286 26.19 -11.68 9.58
CA ASN A 286 27.06 -12.86 9.70
C ASN A 286 27.12 -13.72 8.41
N GLY A 287 26.71 -13.18 7.26
CA GLY A 287 26.79 -13.86 5.96
C GLY A 287 25.68 -14.89 5.68
N GLY A 288 24.70 -15.07 6.59
CA GLY A 288 23.51 -15.90 6.37
C GLY A 288 22.41 -15.14 5.60
N LEU A 289 21.33 -15.87 5.25
CA LEU A 289 20.11 -15.25 4.71
C LEU A 289 19.10 -15.09 5.86
N ARG A 290 18.57 -13.86 5.99
CA ARG A 290 17.43 -13.62 6.88
C ARG A 290 16.19 -14.31 6.31
N GLU A 291 15.36 -14.88 7.17
CA GLU A 291 14.03 -15.36 6.78
C GLU A 291 13.21 -14.21 6.19
N ARG A 292 12.53 -14.49 5.09
CA ARG A 292 11.73 -13.47 4.40
C ARG A 292 10.44 -13.24 5.16
N ARG A 293 10.09 -11.98 5.35
CA ARG A 293 8.75 -11.62 5.78
C ARG A 293 7.73 -12.05 4.73
N GLN A 294 6.68 -12.68 5.19
CA GLN A 294 5.57 -13.17 4.38
C GLN A 294 4.26 -12.58 4.88
N PHE A 295 3.37 -12.33 3.96
CA PHE A 295 2.04 -11.78 4.22
C PHE A 295 1.09 -12.20 3.10
N SER A 296 -0.21 -12.16 3.36
CA SER A 296 -1.23 -12.47 2.36
C SER A 296 -2.48 -11.63 2.60
N GLY A 297 -3.02 -11.02 1.56
CA GLY A 297 -4.19 -10.16 1.67
C GLY A 297 -4.37 -9.29 0.42
N ALA A 298 -4.87 -8.08 0.60
CA ALA A 298 -4.98 -7.08 -0.46
C ALA A 298 -4.33 -5.78 -0.01
N PHE A 299 -3.74 -5.07 -0.97
CA PHE A 299 -3.07 -3.81 -0.75
C PHE A 299 -3.84 -2.69 -1.45
N PHE A 300 -4.05 -1.61 -0.71
CA PHE A 300 -4.73 -0.41 -1.18
C PHE A 300 -3.78 0.77 -1.04
N LEU A 301 -3.49 1.43 -2.15
CA LEU A 301 -2.59 2.57 -2.23
C LEU A 301 -3.37 3.76 -2.78
N SER A 302 -3.47 4.88 -2.06
CA SER A 302 -4.01 6.09 -2.66
C SER A 302 -2.90 6.94 -3.27
N SER A 303 -3.22 7.66 -4.35
CA SER A 303 -2.31 8.63 -4.94
C SER A 303 -3.06 9.73 -5.69
N GLU A 304 -2.44 10.90 -5.86
CA GLU A 304 -3.02 12.00 -6.65
C GLU A 304 -2.79 11.79 -8.16
N THR A 305 -1.70 11.14 -8.51
CA THR A 305 -1.32 10.84 -9.88
C THR A 305 -1.18 9.34 -10.09
N SER A 306 -1.39 8.90 -11.32
CA SER A 306 -1.21 7.49 -11.68
C SER A 306 0.24 7.05 -11.46
N LEU A 307 0.44 5.98 -10.70
CA LEU A 307 1.73 5.33 -10.56
C LEU A 307 2.12 4.53 -11.82
N LEU A 308 1.16 4.23 -12.70
CA LEU A 308 1.40 3.55 -13.99
C LEU A 308 2.02 4.49 -15.02
N THR A 309 1.89 5.79 -14.85
CA THR A 309 2.55 6.80 -15.69
C THR A 309 3.97 7.06 -15.25
N ASP A 310 4.35 6.60 -14.05
CA ASP A 310 5.74 6.64 -13.65
C ASP A 310 6.54 5.79 -14.65
N SER A 311 7.50 6.42 -15.25
CA SER A 311 8.35 5.90 -16.31
C SER A 311 9.12 4.64 -15.94
N ASP A 312 9.22 4.37 -14.66
CA ASP A 312 9.93 3.26 -14.09
C ASP A 312 9.07 1.99 -13.89
N MET A 313 7.75 2.08 -14.17
CA MET A 313 6.85 0.95 -14.04
C MET A 313 7.05 -0.04 -15.18
N ASP A 314 7.65 -1.19 -14.89
CA ASP A 314 7.77 -2.25 -15.89
C ASP A 314 6.41 -2.93 -16.21
N THR A 315 6.30 -3.49 -17.41
CA THR A 315 5.07 -4.14 -17.91
C THR A 315 4.56 -5.25 -16.99
N GLY A 316 5.48 -5.93 -16.30
CA GLY A 316 5.13 -7.01 -15.39
C GLY A 316 4.52 -6.50 -14.09
N ALA A 317 4.99 -5.37 -13.56
CA ALA A 317 4.41 -4.70 -12.39
C ALA A 317 3.06 -4.08 -12.75
N ALA A 318 2.98 -3.37 -13.88
CA ALA A 318 1.75 -2.78 -14.40
C ALA A 318 0.60 -3.80 -14.58
N ALA A 319 0.93 -5.04 -14.90
CA ALA A 319 -0.06 -6.12 -15.03
C ALA A 319 -0.57 -6.69 -13.69
N ARG A 320 0.08 -6.34 -12.55
CA ARG A 320 -0.26 -6.77 -11.18
C ARG A 320 -0.87 -5.67 -10.33
N TYR A 321 -0.95 -4.48 -10.88
CA TYR A 321 -1.47 -3.30 -10.23
C TYR A 321 -2.67 -2.78 -11.01
N VAL A 322 -3.77 -2.54 -10.31
CA VAL A 322 -5.00 -1.99 -10.88
C VAL A 322 -5.22 -0.63 -10.27
N GLU A 323 -5.32 0.40 -11.09
CA GLU A 323 -5.75 1.73 -10.67
C GLU A 323 -7.25 1.88 -10.88
N LEU A 324 -7.90 2.47 -9.90
CA LEU A 324 -9.31 2.82 -9.90
C LEU A 324 -9.41 4.35 -9.77
N SER A 325 -9.77 5.01 -10.87
CA SER A 325 -9.74 6.47 -11.00
C SER A 325 -11.16 7.01 -11.14
N PHE A 326 -11.91 7.02 -10.04
CA PHE A 326 -13.29 7.47 -10.01
C PHE A 326 -13.49 8.70 -9.12
N PRO A 327 -14.53 9.51 -9.36
CA PRO A 327 -15.07 10.40 -8.34
C PRO A 327 -15.82 9.54 -7.30
N TRP A 328 -15.10 9.14 -6.23
CA TRP A 328 -15.63 8.22 -5.23
C TRP A 328 -16.84 8.79 -4.49
N THR A 329 -16.82 10.09 -4.17
CA THR A 329 -17.92 10.77 -3.51
C THR A 329 -18.59 11.75 -4.47
N SER A 330 -19.89 11.99 -4.30
CA SER A 330 -20.66 12.89 -5.15
C SER A 330 -20.30 14.38 -4.93
N ASN A 331 -19.89 14.73 -3.70
CA ASN A 331 -19.49 16.08 -3.28
C ASN A 331 -18.73 16.01 -1.94
N ALA A 332 -18.32 17.17 -1.44
CA ALA A 332 -17.60 17.28 -0.17
C ALA A 332 -18.45 16.85 1.04
N ASP A 333 -19.73 17.23 1.07
CA ASP A 333 -20.65 16.87 2.16
C ASP A 333 -20.82 15.36 2.27
N HIS A 334 -20.87 14.65 1.15
CA HIS A 334 -20.93 13.19 1.13
C HIS A 334 -19.64 12.57 1.73
N ALA A 335 -18.48 13.12 1.42
CA ALA A 335 -17.22 12.67 2.00
C ALA A 335 -17.17 12.89 3.52
N GLU A 336 -17.63 14.06 3.99
CA GLU A 336 -17.69 14.40 5.41
C GLU A 336 -18.67 13.50 6.18
N GLN A 337 -19.86 13.23 5.62
CA GLN A 337 -20.82 12.31 6.22
C GLN A 337 -20.28 10.89 6.36
N ILE A 338 -19.55 10.40 5.35
CA ILE A 338 -18.86 9.10 5.40
C ILE A 338 -17.83 9.10 6.54
N GLU A 339 -17.02 10.15 6.63
CA GLU A 339 -16.01 10.27 7.68
C GLU A 339 -16.65 10.26 9.07
N GLU A 340 -17.65 11.12 9.30
CA GLU A 340 -18.31 11.22 10.59
C GLU A 340 -18.99 9.91 11.00
N THR A 341 -19.67 9.24 10.06
CA THR A 341 -20.40 8.00 10.32
C THR A 341 -19.46 6.86 10.66
N PHE A 342 -18.42 6.63 9.86
CA PHE A 342 -17.51 5.51 10.06
C PHE A 342 -16.39 5.80 11.06
N ARG A 343 -16.20 7.04 11.49
CA ARG A 343 -15.41 7.35 12.68
C ARG A 343 -16.08 6.91 13.99
N ARG A 344 -17.41 6.83 14.01
CA ARG A 344 -18.20 6.42 15.17
C ARG A 344 -18.64 4.95 15.13
N ASN A 345 -18.64 4.33 13.95
CA ASN A 345 -19.14 2.96 13.76
C ASN A 345 -18.16 2.18 12.86
N TYR A 346 -17.29 1.39 13.47
CA TYR A 346 -16.30 0.58 12.75
C TYR A 346 -15.93 -0.70 13.51
N GLY A 347 -15.32 -1.67 12.81
CA GLY A 347 -14.78 -2.90 13.40
C GLY A 347 -15.82 -3.90 13.88
N THR A 348 -17.12 -3.64 13.65
CA THR A 348 -18.21 -4.53 14.02
C THR A 348 -18.60 -5.47 12.88
N ALA A 349 -18.51 -5.00 11.64
CA ALA A 349 -18.93 -5.75 10.46
C ALA A 349 -18.07 -6.99 10.15
N VAL A 350 -16.83 -7.01 10.61
CA VAL A 350 -15.93 -8.16 10.45
C VAL A 350 -16.49 -9.44 11.10
N TYR A 351 -17.28 -9.30 12.17
CA TYR A 351 -17.93 -10.42 12.86
C TYR A 351 -19.09 -11.04 12.06
N MET A 352 -19.59 -10.36 11.04
CA MET A 352 -20.53 -10.92 10.05
C MET A 352 -19.77 -11.47 8.84
N LEU A 353 -18.82 -10.70 8.31
CA LEU A 353 -18.10 -11.01 7.09
C LEU A 353 -17.31 -12.32 7.20
N ILE A 354 -16.49 -12.46 8.22
CA ILE A 354 -15.54 -13.57 8.31
C ILE A 354 -16.21 -14.93 8.56
N PRO A 355 -17.17 -15.08 9.49
CA PRO A 355 -17.88 -16.35 9.66
C PRO A 355 -18.67 -16.76 8.41
N TRP A 356 -19.34 -15.80 7.76
CA TRP A 356 -20.05 -16.07 6.51
C TRP A 356 -19.09 -16.55 5.42
N LEU A 357 -17.99 -15.83 5.23
CA LEU A 357 -16.98 -16.17 4.23
C LEU A 357 -16.36 -17.54 4.48
N TRP A 358 -16.02 -17.86 5.73
CA TRP A 358 -15.47 -19.15 6.11
C TRP A 358 -16.43 -20.29 5.82
N THR A 359 -17.69 -20.13 6.14
CA THR A 359 -18.75 -21.13 5.88
C THR A 359 -18.93 -21.38 4.39
N ASN A 360 -18.77 -20.35 3.56
CA ASN A 360 -18.98 -20.44 2.12
C ASN A 360 -17.68 -20.52 1.29
N ARG A 361 -16.52 -20.73 1.93
CA ARG A 361 -15.19 -20.66 1.29
C ARG A 361 -15.03 -21.62 0.10
N GLU A 362 -15.71 -22.75 0.11
CA GLU A 362 -15.64 -23.75 -0.97
C GLU A 362 -16.27 -23.23 -2.27
N LYS A 363 -17.24 -22.31 -2.18
CA LYS A 363 -17.89 -21.68 -3.34
C LYS A 363 -17.04 -20.61 -4.03
N LEU A 364 -16.00 -20.11 -3.35
CA LEU A 364 -15.18 -19.00 -3.86
C LEU A 364 -14.46 -19.34 -5.15
N ALA A 365 -13.93 -20.57 -5.25
CA ALA A 365 -13.17 -21.01 -6.41
C ALA A 365 -14.03 -21.06 -7.68
N ASP A 366 -15.24 -21.59 -7.57
CA ASP A 366 -16.17 -21.69 -8.70
C ASP A 366 -16.67 -20.30 -9.10
N ARG A 367 -17.05 -19.48 -8.12
CA ARG A 367 -17.46 -18.11 -8.38
C ARG A 367 -16.36 -17.29 -9.05
N TYR A 368 -15.10 -17.47 -8.62
CA TYR A 368 -13.95 -16.81 -9.25
C TYR A 368 -13.77 -17.24 -10.71
N ARG A 369 -13.92 -18.53 -11.01
CA ARG A 369 -13.82 -19.03 -12.39
C ARG A 369 -14.91 -18.46 -13.27
N GLU A 370 -16.16 -18.45 -12.81
CA GLU A 370 -17.31 -17.87 -13.52
C GLU A 370 -17.07 -16.39 -13.86
N GLU A 371 -16.64 -15.58 -12.89
CA GLU A 371 -16.35 -14.16 -13.12
C GLU A 371 -15.17 -13.96 -14.07
N LEU A 372 -14.12 -14.77 -13.92
CA LEU A 372 -12.95 -14.69 -14.79
C LEU A 372 -13.28 -15.06 -16.23
N ASP A 373 -14.08 -16.09 -16.46
CA ASP A 373 -14.49 -16.51 -17.80
C ASP A 373 -15.39 -15.45 -18.46
N THR A 374 -16.31 -14.86 -17.68
CA THR A 374 -17.14 -13.74 -18.15
C THR A 374 -16.29 -12.54 -18.57
N LEU A 375 -15.30 -12.16 -17.77
CA LEU A 375 -14.41 -11.04 -18.10
C LEU A 375 -13.54 -11.34 -19.34
N ARG A 376 -13.06 -12.57 -19.51
CA ARG A 376 -12.22 -12.97 -20.63
C ARG A 376 -12.96 -13.00 -21.96
N THR A 377 -14.24 -13.32 -21.97
CA THR A 377 -15.04 -13.30 -23.20
C THR A 377 -15.16 -11.91 -23.82
N GLY A 378 -15.05 -10.86 -23.00
CA GLY A 378 -15.04 -9.46 -23.45
C GLY A 378 -13.68 -8.94 -23.95
N ILE A 379 -12.58 -9.69 -23.72
CA ILE A 379 -11.23 -9.26 -24.13
C ILE A 379 -10.94 -9.69 -25.55
N ALA A 380 -10.84 -8.71 -26.47
CA ALA A 380 -10.45 -8.97 -27.84
C ALA A 380 -8.93 -9.22 -27.96
N GLY A 381 -8.54 -10.26 -28.69
CA GLY A 381 -7.14 -10.55 -29.00
C GLY A 381 -6.32 -11.21 -27.88
N ASP A 382 -4.99 -11.17 -28.00
CA ASP A 382 -4.05 -11.83 -27.07
C ASP A 382 -3.35 -10.84 -26.11
N ASP A 383 -4.12 -9.89 -25.57
CA ASP A 383 -3.60 -8.91 -24.63
C ASP A 383 -3.31 -9.54 -23.26
N ASN A 384 -2.04 -9.78 -23.00
CA ASN A 384 -1.58 -10.40 -21.75
C ASN A 384 -1.78 -9.51 -20.51
N ILE A 385 -1.79 -8.19 -20.66
CA ILE A 385 -2.02 -7.25 -19.53
C ILE A 385 -3.49 -7.32 -19.13
N LYS A 386 -4.40 -7.19 -20.10
CA LYS A 386 -5.85 -7.31 -19.87
C LYS A 386 -6.22 -8.66 -19.24
N LYS A 387 -5.66 -9.76 -19.74
CA LYS A 387 -5.85 -11.10 -19.18
C LYS A 387 -5.37 -11.24 -17.73
N ARG A 388 -4.31 -10.54 -17.35
CA ARG A 388 -3.83 -10.54 -15.97
C ARG A 388 -4.69 -9.65 -15.07
N ARG A 389 -5.09 -8.46 -15.54
CA ARG A 389 -6.02 -7.58 -14.81
C ARG A 389 -7.38 -8.22 -14.59
N ALA A 390 -7.92 -8.95 -15.58
CA ALA A 390 -9.14 -9.71 -15.43
C ALA A 390 -9.11 -10.66 -14.22
N LYS A 391 -7.94 -11.20 -13.85
CA LYS A 391 -7.80 -12.02 -12.64
C LYS A 391 -8.02 -11.22 -11.36
N ILE A 392 -7.59 -9.96 -11.31
CA ILE A 392 -7.80 -9.08 -10.16
C ILE A 392 -9.26 -8.63 -10.13
N TYR A 393 -9.84 -8.27 -11.28
CA TYR A 393 -11.25 -7.91 -11.37
C TYR A 393 -12.18 -9.04 -10.95
N ALA A 394 -11.87 -10.29 -11.34
CA ALA A 394 -12.62 -11.44 -10.86
C ALA A 394 -12.58 -11.57 -9.33
N GLN A 395 -11.44 -11.30 -8.69
CA GLN A 395 -11.35 -11.26 -7.22
C GLN A 395 -12.22 -10.15 -6.63
N ILE A 396 -12.24 -8.95 -7.24
CA ILE A 396 -13.10 -7.83 -6.80
C ILE A 396 -14.57 -8.19 -6.94
N LEU A 397 -14.99 -8.80 -8.05
CA LEU A 397 -16.40 -9.21 -8.26
C LEU A 397 -16.84 -10.32 -7.31
N VAL A 398 -15.95 -11.28 -7.00
CA VAL A 398 -16.20 -12.27 -5.94
C VAL A 398 -16.34 -11.58 -4.58
N SER A 399 -15.51 -10.56 -4.30
CA SER A 399 -15.60 -9.79 -3.06
C SER A 399 -16.92 -9.00 -2.98
N ALA A 400 -17.38 -8.44 -4.09
CA ALA A 400 -18.69 -7.80 -4.18
C ALA A 400 -19.84 -8.79 -3.88
N TRP A 401 -19.77 -10.00 -4.44
CA TRP A 401 -20.72 -11.06 -4.13
C TRP A 401 -20.67 -11.46 -2.65
N VAL A 402 -19.48 -11.58 -2.06
CA VAL A 402 -19.31 -11.89 -0.62
C VAL A 402 -19.96 -10.80 0.24
N VAL A 403 -19.66 -9.53 -0.03
CA VAL A 403 -20.24 -8.38 0.69
C VAL A 403 -21.75 -8.35 0.56
N ASN A 404 -22.27 -8.56 -0.65
CA ASN A 404 -23.70 -8.61 -0.91
C ASN A 404 -24.41 -9.66 -0.04
N GLN A 405 -23.81 -10.85 0.05
CA GLN A 405 -24.40 -11.98 0.78
C GLN A 405 -24.16 -11.90 2.29
N ALA A 406 -22.94 -11.53 2.72
CA ALA A 406 -22.58 -11.51 4.14
C ALA A 406 -23.29 -10.39 4.91
N PHE A 407 -23.57 -9.28 4.27
CA PHE A 407 -24.23 -8.13 4.89
C PHE A 407 -25.70 -7.99 4.46
N GLU A 408 -26.20 -8.91 3.60
CA GLU A 408 -27.58 -8.87 3.07
C GLU A 408 -27.92 -7.54 2.40
N LEU A 409 -26.97 -7.01 1.61
CA LEU A 409 -27.10 -5.75 0.88
C LEU A 409 -27.53 -5.99 -0.57
N GLN A 410 -27.88 -4.90 -1.26
CA GLN A 410 -28.16 -4.91 -2.70
C GLN A 410 -27.03 -4.23 -3.48
N ILE A 411 -25.90 -4.94 -3.61
CA ILE A 411 -24.75 -4.48 -4.40
C ILE A 411 -25.01 -4.69 -5.88
N ASP A 412 -24.89 -3.64 -6.69
CA ASP A 412 -25.04 -3.71 -8.15
C ASP A 412 -23.76 -4.25 -8.81
N ILE A 413 -23.56 -5.57 -8.71
CA ILE A 413 -22.40 -6.27 -9.27
C ILE A 413 -22.27 -6.08 -10.79
N PRO A 414 -23.36 -6.10 -11.61
CA PRO A 414 -23.26 -5.80 -13.04
C PRO A 414 -22.68 -4.42 -13.32
N THR A 415 -23.12 -3.38 -12.63
CA THR A 415 -22.56 -2.03 -12.82
C THR A 415 -21.11 -1.94 -12.34
N ILE A 416 -20.74 -2.59 -11.23
CA ILE A 416 -19.32 -2.68 -10.80
C ILE A 416 -18.48 -3.36 -11.89
N ARG A 417 -18.96 -4.45 -12.50
CA ARG A 417 -18.25 -5.11 -13.60
C ARG A 417 -18.03 -4.16 -14.78
N ASN A 418 -19.04 -3.39 -15.16
CA ASN A 418 -18.93 -2.41 -16.24
C ASN A 418 -17.93 -1.31 -15.92
N LEU A 419 -17.90 -0.81 -14.67
CA LEU A 419 -16.90 0.16 -14.22
C LEU A 419 -15.46 -0.39 -14.35
N LEU A 420 -15.23 -1.61 -13.88
CA LEU A 420 -13.91 -2.24 -13.94
C LEU A 420 -13.45 -2.49 -15.39
N THR A 421 -14.36 -2.86 -16.30
CA THR A 421 -14.02 -3.08 -17.71
C THR A 421 -13.80 -1.77 -18.46
N ALA A 422 -14.59 -0.73 -18.18
CA ALA A 422 -14.38 0.60 -18.76
C ALA A 422 -13.05 1.22 -18.33
N GLU A 423 -12.64 1.04 -17.06
CA GLU A 423 -11.34 1.49 -16.55
C GLU A 423 -10.17 0.81 -17.29
N THR A 424 -10.36 -0.44 -17.71
CA THR A 424 -9.37 -1.14 -18.54
C THR A 424 -9.14 -0.43 -19.89
N GLU A 425 -10.16 0.12 -20.51
CA GLU A 425 -10.04 0.79 -21.81
C GLU A 425 -9.37 2.16 -21.72
N THR A 426 -9.43 2.83 -20.58
CA THR A 426 -8.92 4.19 -20.35
C THR A 426 -7.59 4.24 -19.59
N SER A 427 -7.12 3.11 -19.08
CA SER A 427 -5.92 3.06 -18.24
C SER A 427 -4.64 3.49 -18.99
N PRO A 428 -3.83 4.40 -18.43
CA PRO A 428 -2.55 4.81 -19.04
C PRO A 428 -1.58 3.64 -19.31
N ALA A 429 -1.69 2.53 -18.58
CA ALA A 429 -0.85 1.35 -18.79
C ALA A 429 -1.17 0.60 -20.09
N GLU A 430 -2.30 0.89 -20.75
CA GLU A 430 -2.65 0.29 -22.05
C GLU A 430 -2.04 1.01 -23.23
N ILE A 431 -1.58 2.25 -23.05
CA ILE A 431 -0.79 2.93 -24.06
C ILE A 431 0.61 2.30 -24.04
N PRO A 432 1.04 1.61 -25.10
CA PRO A 432 2.38 1.06 -25.18
C PRO A 432 3.43 2.10 -24.80
N LEU A 433 4.48 1.69 -24.10
CA LEU A 433 5.55 2.60 -23.67
C LEU A 433 6.03 3.47 -24.84
N VAL A 434 6.15 2.88 -26.02
CA VAL A 434 6.55 3.58 -27.24
C VAL A 434 5.60 4.73 -27.59
N LYS A 435 4.29 4.55 -27.47
CA LYS A 435 3.31 5.61 -27.74
C LYS A 435 3.30 6.69 -26.66
N ARG A 436 3.49 6.32 -25.39
CA ARG A 436 3.63 7.31 -24.31
C ARG A 436 4.87 8.19 -24.50
N VAL A 437 5.99 7.56 -24.79
CA VAL A 437 7.25 8.24 -25.09
C VAL A 437 7.10 9.15 -26.31
N TYR A 438 6.49 8.64 -27.38
CA TYR A 438 6.23 9.40 -28.60
C TYR A 438 5.36 10.63 -28.30
N ASN A 439 4.23 10.47 -27.63
CA ASN A 439 3.33 11.56 -27.26
C ASN A 439 4.03 12.59 -26.36
N HIS A 440 4.79 12.15 -25.35
CA HIS A 440 5.56 13.05 -24.49
C HIS A 440 6.55 13.90 -25.29
N ILE A 441 7.28 13.28 -26.24
CA ILE A 441 8.20 14.03 -27.10
C ILE A 441 7.42 15.04 -27.96
N LEU A 442 6.28 14.66 -28.52
CA LEU A 442 5.44 15.58 -29.32
C LEU A 442 4.91 16.76 -28.50
N GLU A 443 4.45 16.52 -27.27
CA GLU A 443 4.02 17.57 -26.34
C GLU A 443 5.16 18.55 -26.04
N GLN A 444 6.36 18.03 -25.79
CA GLN A 444 7.54 18.86 -25.56
C GLN A 444 7.96 19.65 -26.82
N VAL A 445 7.84 19.05 -27.99
CA VAL A 445 8.06 19.73 -29.28
C VAL A 445 7.04 20.85 -29.49
N ALA A 446 5.76 20.58 -29.22
CA ALA A 446 4.69 21.58 -29.33
C ALA A 446 4.86 22.73 -28.33
N ALA A 447 5.10 22.43 -27.05
CA ALA A 447 5.31 23.41 -25.99
C ALA A 447 6.53 24.32 -26.24
N ASN A 448 7.55 23.79 -26.93
CA ASN A 448 8.80 24.48 -27.20
C ASN A 448 9.01 24.79 -28.69
N GLY A 449 7.93 24.96 -29.45
CA GLY A 449 7.96 25.17 -30.90
C GLY A 449 8.93 26.29 -31.36
N GLY A 450 9.13 27.32 -30.56
CA GLY A 450 10.09 28.40 -30.82
C GLY A 450 11.58 27.99 -30.77
N ARG A 451 11.89 26.78 -30.30
CA ARG A 451 13.24 26.19 -30.28
C ARG A 451 13.51 25.25 -31.47
N PHE A 452 12.56 25.15 -32.39
CA PHE A 452 12.69 24.36 -33.61
C PHE A 452 12.65 25.27 -34.82
N ALA A 453 13.73 25.25 -35.62
CA ALA A 453 13.78 26.00 -36.86
C ALA A 453 12.99 25.26 -37.97
N ARG A 454 12.48 26.00 -38.97
CA ARG A 454 11.95 25.44 -40.20
C ARG A 454 13.05 25.37 -41.25
N GLU A 455 13.16 24.26 -41.92
CA GLU A 455 14.01 24.14 -43.10
C GLU A 455 13.30 24.85 -44.27
N THR A 456 13.70 26.08 -44.60
CA THR A 456 13.29 26.77 -45.83
C THR A 456 14.20 26.34 -46.94
N THR A 457 13.64 25.99 -48.09
CA THR A 457 14.34 25.53 -49.31
C THR A 457 15.11 26.65 -50.03
N GLN A 458 15.26 27.84 -49.46
CA GLN A 458 16.04 28.92 -50.05
C GLN A 458 17.23 29.29 -49.13
N GLU A 459 18.41 29.19 -49.70
CA GLU A 459 19.64 29.76 -49.16
C GLU A 459 19.50 31.29 -49.09
N GLY A 460 19.24 31.84 -47.94
CA GLY A 460 19.22 33.29 -47.69
C GLY A 460 18.18 33.70 -46.70
N ASP A 461 18.47 33.62 -45.49
CA ASP A 461 18.26 34.50 -44.36
C ASP A 461 18.27 33.73 -43.03
N ILE A 462 19.45 33.59 -42.50
CA ILE A 462 19.65 32.96 -41.16
C ILE A 462 19.85 34.10 -40.14
N SER A 463 18.88 34.99 -40.03
CA SER A 463 19.01 36.11 -39.11
C SER A 463 18.30 35.97 -37.76
N SER A 464 17.78 34.78 -37.44
CA SER A 464 17.11 34.56 -36.13
C SER A 464 17.46 33.23 -35.43
N TYR A 465 18.75 32.91 -35.34
CA TYR A 465 19.15 31.85 -34.42
C TYR A 465 19.10 32.40 -32.98
N ARG A 466 18.02 32.08 -32.30
CA ARG A 466 17.96 32.21 -30.85
C ARG A 466 18.93 31.20 -30.22
N GLU A 467 19.66 31.58 -29.21
CA GLU A 467 20.41 30.67 -28.36
C GLU A 467 19.49 29.54 -27.87
N ASN A 468 19.94 28.27 -27.95
CA ASN A 468 19.23 27.05 -27.58
C ASN A 468 18.23 26.48 -28.63
N VAL A 469 18.66 26.24 -29.85
CA VAL A 469 17.88 25.47 -30.85
C VAL A 469 17.95 23.98 -30.49
N TRP A 470 16.78 23.35 -30.33
CA TRP A 470 16.66 21.94 -30.04
C TRP A 470 16.60 21.06 -31.29
N GLY A 471 16.17 21.61 -32.42
CA GLY A 471 16.00 20.84 -33.65
C GLY A 471 15.43 21.63 -34.81
N THR A 472 15.02 20.88 -35.85
CA THR A 472 14.38 21.47 -37.08
C THR A 472 13.20 20.62 -37.52
N PHE A 473 12.16 21.28 -38.03
CA PHE A 473 11.10 20.61 -38.76
C PHE A 473 11.49 20.48 -40.22
N SER A 474 11.24 19.33 -40.83
CA SER A 474 11.42 19.09 -42.25
C SER A 474 10.45 18.01 -42.75
N GLU A 475 10.50 17.72 -44.04
CA GLU A 475 9.81 16.60 -44.64
C GLU A 475 10.85 15.56 -45.10
N ARG A 476 10.56 14.29 -44.89
CA ARG A 476 11.40 13.20 -45.33
C ARG A 476 10.57 12.00 -45.74
N ASP A 477 10.93 11.44 -46.89
CA ASP A 477 10.25 10.27 -47.47
C ASP A 477 8.73 10.49 -47.64
N GLY A 478 8.31 11.77 -47.89
CA GLY A 478 6.91 12.19 -48.01
C GLY A 478 6.18 12.28 -46.66
N LYS A 479 6.87 12.13 -45.54
CA LYS A 479 6.30 12.25 -44.19
C LYS A 479 6.86 13.49 -43.46
N PRO A 480 6.02 14.29 -42.80
CA PRO A 480 6.50 15.36 -41.93
C PRO A 480 7.32 14.76 -40.79
N CYS A 481 8.41 15.41 -40.43
CA CYS A 481 9.27 14.94 -39.36
C CYS A 481 9.92 16.09 -38.58
N VAL A 482 10.34 15.78 -37.35
CA VAL A 482 11.14 16.69 -36.54
C VAL A 482 12.50 16.05 -36.26
N TRP A 483 13.56 16.80 -36.51
CA TRP A 483 14.92 16.44 -36.12
C TRP A 483 15.26 17.07 -34.79
N ILE A 484 15.64 16.24 -33.82
CA ILE A 484 15.95 16.67 -32.46
C ILE A 484 17.40 16.34 -32.17
N ALA A 485 18.17 17.30 -31.65
CA ALA A 485 19.54 17.08 -31.25
C ALA A 485 19.65 15.91 -30.26
N LYS A 486 20.64 15.02 -30.45
CA LYS A 486 20.78 13.77 -29.71
C LYS A 486 20.68 13.95 -28.20
N GLU A 487 21.45 14.89 -27.64
CA GLU A 487 21.45 15.16 -26.21
C GLU A 487 20.05 15.56 -25.66
N ARG A 488 19.33 16.39 -26.44
CA ARG A 488 17.98 16.80 -26.05
C ARG A 488 16.97 15.67 -26.19
N PHE A 489 17.06 14.87 -27.26
CA PHE A 489 16.20 13.70 -27.42
C PHE A 489 16.40 12.68 -26.30
N GLU A 490 17.64 12.40 -25.93
CA GLU A 490 17.98 11.50 -24.83
C GLU A 490 17.55 12.09 -23.47
N ALA A 491 17.54 13.43 -23.32
CA ALA A 491 16.94 14.09 -22.17
C ALA A 491 15.43 13.91 -22.14
N LEU A 492 14.73 14.09 -23.28
CA LEU A 492 13.30 13.85 -23.41
C LEU A 492 12.93 12.40 -23.13
N LEU A 493 13.74 11.43 -23.58
CA LEU A 493 13.55 10.03 -23.19
C LEU A 493 13.65 9.84 -21.67
N ARG A 494 14.62 10.49 -21.02
CA ARG A 494 14.76 10.44 -19.55
C ARG A 494 13.61 11.15 -18.84
N GLU A 495 13.18 12.29 -19.34
CA GLU A 495 12.01 13.03 -18.82
C GLU A 495 10.71 12.22 -19.01
N ALA A 496 10.60 11.45 -20.10
CA ALA A 496 9.55 10.43 -20.28
C ALA A 496 9.79 9.16 -19.46
N GLY A 497 10.95 9.07 -18.73
CA GLY A 497 11.38 8.04 -17.81
C GLY A 497 11.86 6.75 -18.40
N VAL A 498 12.37 6.80 -19.57
CA VAL A 498 12.98 5.64 -20.23
C VAL A 498 14.31 5.29 -19.57
N ARG A 499 14.41 4.14 -18.92
CA ARG A 499 15.67 3.60 -18.36
C ARG A 499 16.55 2.96 -19.45
N ASN A 500 15.94 2.18 -20.33
CA ASN A 500 16.65 1.53 -21.45
C ASN A 500 16.39 2.26 -22.77
N GLN A 501 17.19 3.29 -23.04
CA GLN A 501 17.06 4.10 -24.25
C GLN A 501 17.20 3.29 -25.55
N ILE A 502 18.03 2.24 -25.57
CA ILE A 502 18.23 1.40 -26.74
C ILE A 502 16.97 0.62 -27.07
N GLU A 503 16.28 0.11 -26.07
CA GLU A 503 15.04 -0.64 -26.23
C GLU A 503 13.90 0.28 -26.71
N ALA A 504 13.75 1.46 -26.11
CA ALA A 504 12.78 2.44 -26.55
C ALA A 504 13.02 2.89 -28.01
N LEU A 505 14.27 3.08 -28.41
CA LEU A 505 14.62 3.38 -29.79
C LEU A 505 14.29 2.22 -30.76
N ARG A 506 14.44 0.96 -30.31
CA ARG A 506 14.03 -0.21 -31.11
C ARG A 506 12.51 -0.26 -31.30
N GLU A 507 11.77 -0.04 -30.22
CA GLU A 507 10.30 -0.03 -30.28
C GLU A 507 9.78 1.12 -31.12
N LEU A 508 10.32 2.35 -30.98
CA LEU A 508 9.99 3.49 -31.84
C LEU A 508 10.29 3.19 -33.33
N ALA A 509 11.35 2.45 -33.60
CA ALA A 509 11.69 2.07 -34.98
C ALA A 509 10.80 0.93 -35.50
N ALA A 510 10.39 -0.01 -34.67
CA ALA A 510 9.46 -1.07 -35.03
C ALA A 510 8.07 -0.53 -35.41
N GLU A 511 7.62 0.54 -34.72
CA GLU A 511 6.38 1.28 -35.04
C GLU A 511 6.56 2.35 -36.13
N GLU A 512 7.71 2.39 -36.81
CA GLU A 512 8.05 3.38 -37.85
C GLU A 512 7.95 4.85 -37.40
N LEU A 513 8.01 5.13 -36.08
CA LEU A 513 7.90 6.48 -35.50
C LEU A 513 9.24 7.23 -35.50
N ILE A 514 10.37 6.50 -35.55
CA ILE A 514 11.71 7.08 -35.63
C ILE A 514 12.49 6.50 -36.82
N ARG A 515 13.33 7.33 -37.42
CA ARG A 515 14.19 6.87 -38.50
C ARG A 515 15.26 5.90 -37.98
N TYR A 516 15.33 4.72 -38.59
CA TYR A 516 16.43 3.77 -38.43
C TYR A 516 16.99 3.39 -39.79
N ALA A 517 18.26 3.72 -40.05
CA ALA A 517 18.91 3.38 -41.31
C ALA A 517 20.41 3.14 -41.12
N ASN A 518 20.98 2.21 -41.88
CA ASN A 518 22.40 1.84 -41.82
C ASN A 518 22.87 1.47 -40.40
N ARG A 519 22.01 0.81 -39.61
CA ARG A 519 22.24 0.42 -38.20
C ARG A 519 22.38 1.60 -37.23
N HIS A 520 21.93 2.81 -37.59
CA HIS A 520 21.99 4.01 -36.76
C HIS A 520 20.62 4.67 -36.64
N TYR A 521 20.29 5.09 -35.41
CA TYR A 521 19.12 5.92 -35.12
C TYR A 521 19.45 7.41 -35.30
N ALA A 522 20.62 7.84 -34.81
CA ALA A 522 21.06 9.22 -34.93
C ALA A 522 21.98 9.41 -36.15
N VAL A 523 21.82 10.54 -36.80
CA VAL A 523 22.65 10.92 -37.96
C VAL A 523 23.16 12.35 -37.82
N PRO A 524 24.35 12.67 -38.37
CA PRO A 524 24.87 14.03 -38.38
C PRO A 524 23.99 14.96 -39.21
N ARG A 525 23.58 16.10 -38.63
CA ARG A 525 22.83 17.14 -39.33
C ARG A 525 23.34 18.53 -38.95
N LYS A 526 23.19 19.50 -39.80
CA LYS A 526 23.50 20.90 -39.49
C LYS A 526 22.31 21.51 -38.74
N LEU A 527 22.52 21.95 -37.54
CA LEU A 527 21.62 22.84 -36.79
C LEU A 527 22.31 24.21 -36.76
N GLY A 528 21.84 25.12 -37.61
CA GLY A 528 22.54 26.38 -37.82
C GLY A 528 23.95 26.18 -38.42
N LYS A 529 24.96 26.75 -37.75
CA LYS A 529 26.37 26.66 -38.20
C LYS A 529 27.09 25.41 -37.66
N VAL A 530 26.45 24.63 -36.78
CA VAL A 530 27.08 23.50 -36.08
C VAL A 530 26.53 22.17 -36.60
N LYS A 531 27.40 21.19 -36.81
CA LYS A 531 27.03 19.82 -37.16
C LYS A 531 26.89 19.00 -35.90
N VAL A 532 25.66 18.51 -35.62
CA VAL A 532 25.33 17.71 -34.45
C VAL A 532 24.64 16.41 -34.87
N LEU A 533 24.70 15.39 -34.01
CA LEU A 533 23.93 14.17 -34.17
C LEU A 533 22.47 14.47 -33.79
N CYS A 534 21.54 14.05 -34.67
CA CYS A 534 20.09 14.23 -34.47
C CYS A 534 19.35 12.92 -34.67
N TYR A 535 18.28 12.73 -33.91
CA TYR A 535 17.24 11.75 -34.14
C TYR A 535 16.15 12.38 -35.03
N CYS A 536 15.55 11.57 -35.92
CA CYS A 536 14.44 12.00 -36.77
C CYS A 536 13.18 11.28 -36.32
N LEU A 537 12.22 12.02 -35.75
CA LEU A 537 10.92 11.52 -35.35
C LEU A 537 9.91 11.88 -36.43
N TYR A 538 9.18 10.88 -36.95
CA TYR A 538 8.11 11.09 -37.93
C TYR A 538 6.84 11.58 -37.20
N LEU A 539 6.11 12.50 -37.83
CA LEU A 539 4.87 13.04 -37.31
C LEU A 539 3.70 12.33 -37.99
N GLU A 540 2.77 11.76 -37.23
CA GLU A 540 1.54 11.18 -37.77
C GLU A 540 0.66 12.30 -38.37
N ALA A 541 -0.06 12.01 -39.45
CA ALA A 541 -0.80 12.99 -40.25
C ALA A 541 -1.88 13.74 -39.41
N ASP A 542 -2.43 13.13 -38.40
CA ASP A 542 -3.42 13.73 -37.47
C ASP A 542 -2.82 14.61 -36.39
N THR A 543 -1.50 14.50 -36.13
CA THR A 543 -0.79 15.27 -35.09
C THR A 543 -0.05 16.48 -35.63
N SER A 544 -0.18 16.79 -36.90
CA SER A 544 0.36 18.04 -37.44
C SER A 544 -0.25 19.22 -36.66
N PRO A 545 0.51 19.95 -35.84
CA PRO A 545 -0.04 21.12 -35.18
C PRO A 545 -0.56 22.06 -36.30
N LYS A 546 -1.87 22.35 -36.29
CA LYS A 546 -2.41 23.44 -37.11
C LYS A 546 -1.63 24.68 -36.70
N LEU A 547 -0.67 25.02 -37.53
CA LEU A 547 0.21 26.15 -37.33
C LEU A 547 -0.65 27.39 -37.33
N ILE A 548 -0.97 27.90 -36.15
CA ILE A 548 -1.52 29.24 -35.94
C ILE A 548 -0.45 30.17 -36.53
N SER A 549 -0.74 30.72 -37.71
CA SER A 549 0.05 31.79 -38.26
C SER A 549 0.15 32.90 -37.20
N PRO A 550 1.35 33.43 -36.91
CA PRO A 550 1.42 34.57 -36.00
C PRO A 550 0.61 35.70 -36.61
N GLN A 551 -0.48 36.07 -36.00
CA GLN A 551 -1.16 37.32 -36.34
C GLN A 551 -0.14 38.43 -36.12
N PRO A 552 -0.04 39.43 -37.02
CA PRO A 552 0.82 40.59 -36.83
C PRO A 552 0.35 41.28 -35.55
N PRO A 553 1.28 41.88 -34.76
CA PRO A 553 0.93 42.55 -33.51
C PRO A 553 -0.12 43.61 -33.79
N VAL A 554 -1.30 43.43 -33.21
CA VAL A 554 -2.33 44.47 -33.18
C VAL A 554 -1.71 45.66 -32.45
N ARG A 555 -1.52 46.80 -33.16
CA ARG A 555 -1.06 48.04 -32.57
C ARG A 555 -2.00 48.39 -31.43
N GLY A 556 -1.42 48.53 -30.24
CA GLY A 556 -2.14 48.84 -29.03
C GLY A 556 -2.96 50.10 -29.14
N THR A 557 -4.27 50.00 -28.98
CA THR A 557 -5.12 51.09 -28.54
C THR A 557 -4.86 51.29 -27.07
N SER A 558 -4.29 52.44 -26.73
CA SER A 558 -4.11 52.91 -25.35
C SER A 558 -5.48 53.01 -24.69
N ILE A 559 -5.76 52.13 -23.76
CA ILE A 559 -6.91 52.28 -22.83
C ILE A 559 -6.47 53.27 -21.76
N SER A 560 -7.10 54.44 -21.80
CA SER A 560 -6.91 55.50 -20.82
C SER A 560 -7.36 55.04 -19.42
N LEU A 561 -6.54 55.36 -18.43
CA LEU A 561 -6.74 55.03 -17.01
C LEU A 561 -8.02 55.63 -16.39
N SER A 562 -8.74 56.48 -17.12
CA SER A 562 -9.96 57.18 -16.66
C SER A 562 -11.23 56.31 -16.63
N HIS A 563 -11.23 55.13 -17.26
CA HIS A 563 -12.38 54.19 -17.26
C HIS A 563 -12.38 53.16 -16.12
N LEU A 564 -11.34 53.09 -15.31
CA LEU A 564 -11.22 52.15 -14.19
C LEU A 564 -11.57 52.73 -12.82
N LEU A 565 -11.83 54.04 -12.74
CA LEU A 565 -12.14 54.77 -11.48
C LEU A 565 -13.61 55.14 -11.28
N ALA A 566 -14.53 54.71 -12.14
CA ALA A 566 -15.95 55.08 -12.08
C ALA A 566 -16.88 53.94 -11.66
N ARG A 567 -16.46 53.07 -10.74
CA ARG A 567 -17.38 52.10 -10.07
C ARG A 567 -16.90 51.78 -8.67
N THR A 568 -17.05 52.71 -7.73
CA THR A 568 -17.19 52.43 -6.29
C THR A 568 -17.87 53.61 -5.62
N GLU A 569 -19.18 53.63 -5.60
CA GLU A 569 -19.94 54.26 -4.52
C GLU A 569 -20.98 53.25 -4.01
N PRO A 570 -21.15 53.06 -2.71
CA PRO A 570 -22.15 52.18 -2.15
C PRO A 570 -23.47 52.94 -1.98
N GLU A 571 -24.55 52.42 -2.55
CA GLU A 571 -25.91 52.85 -2.19
C GLU A 571 -26.22 52.42 -0.76
N VAL A 572 -26.38 53.44 0.09
CA VAL A 572 -27.08 53.36 1.38
C VAL A 572 -28.54 53.64 1.10
N THR A 573 -29.45 52.69 1.37
CA THR A 573 -30.88 52.97 1.49
C THR A 573 -31.45 52.22 2.69
N GLN A 574 -31.95 52.99 3.56
CA GLN A 574 -32.97 52.96 4.62
C GLN A 574 -33.53 51.58 5.05
#